data_f4dc8fdd126c9a701fc7f5777a72ea0f
#
_entry.id   f4dc8fdd126c9a701fc7f5777a72ea0f
#
_cell.length_a   1.000
_cell.length_b   1.000
_cell.length_c   1.000
_cell.angle_alpha   90.00
_cell.angle_beta   90.00
_cell.angle_gamma   90.00
#
_symmetry.space_group_name_H-M   'P 1'
#
loop_
_entity.id
_entity.type
_entity.pdbx_description
1 polymer ?
#
loop_
_entity_poly.entity_id
_entity_poly.type
_entity_poly.pdbx_seq_one_letter_code
_entity_poly.pdbx_strand_id
1 'polypeptide(L)'
;MKRFTLLLVLIFASTAAANSYLDNKKTATHDCAKDPDAIVGGNENAITFTGTCTRISAAGNQNKLKIEAVKVLDVGGNDNTITVDAVDAVITNGNKNKVTWTKGIADKRPKISNPGSGNKIGSAK
;
A
#
# COMPACT_ATOMS: atom_id res chain seq x y z
N MET A 1 43.69 21.54 27.42
CA MET A 1 43.04 21.55 26.54
C MET A 1 42.18 20.51 26.40
N LYS A 2 41.15 20.65 26.20
CA LYS A 2 40.27 19.77 26.07
C LYS A 2 39.91 19.59 24.80
N ARG A 3 39.72 18.57 24.37
CA ARG A 3 39.27 18.32 23.27
C ARG A 3 37.98 17.83 23.30
N PHE A 4 37.14 18.27 22.68
CA PHE A 4 35.88 17.94 22.64
C PHE A 4 35.59 17.33 21.42
N THR A 5 35.34 16.16 21.35
CA THR A 5 34.99 15.49 20.19
C THR A 5 33.53 15.47 20.09
N LEU A 6 33.05 16.13 19.16
CA LEU A 6 31.65 16.11 18.96
C LEU A 6 31.40 14.88 18.19
N LEU A 7 30.78 13.98 18.79
CA LEU A 7 30.41 12.83 18.08
C LEU A 7 29.12 13.14 17.41
N LEU A 8 29.18 13.36 16.19
CA LEU A 8 27.99 13.61 15.46
C LEU A 8 27.44 12.29 15.11
N VAL A 9 26.43 11.94 15.75
CA VAL A 9 25.75 10.75 15.43
C VAL A 9 24.78 11.07 14.36
N LEU A 10 25.08 10.62 13.18
CA LEU A 10 24.17 10.84 12.16
C LEU A 10 23.27 9.73 12.16
N ILE A 11 22.08 9.95 12.54
CA ILE A 11 21.10 8.97 12.51
C ILE A 11 20.42 9.08 11.25
N PHE A 12 20.60 8.11 10.42
CA PHE A 12 19.93 8.16 9.20
C PHE A 12 18.73 7.39 9.36
N ALA A 13 17.67 7.99 9.41
CA ALA A 13 16.41 7.31 9.42
C ALA A 13 16.11 6.97 8.01
N SER A 14 16.75 6.02 7.49
CA SER A 14 16.43 5.69 6.15
C SER A 14 15.27 4.77 6.19
N THR A 15 14.19 5.31 6.58
CA THR A 15 13.00 4.50 6.68
C THR A 15 12.34 4.30 5.37
N ALA A 16 12.79 4.97 4.34
CA ALA A 16 12.16 4.81 3.05
C ALA A 16 12.19 3.38 2.57
N ALA A 17 13.22 2.64 2.91
CA ALA A 17 13.30 1.26 2.47
C ALA A 17 12.37 0.35 3.24
N ALA A 18 11.95 0.75 4.42
CA ALA A 18 11.14 -0.12 5.25
C ALA A 18 9.71 -0.25 4.75
N ASN A 19 9.25 0.69 3.96
CA ASN A 19 7.89 0.64 3.46
C ASN A 19 7.83 0.33 1.97
N SER A 20 8.87 -0.26 1.43
CA SER A 20 8.91 -0.64 0.03
C SER A 20 9.12 -2.14 -0.10
N TYR A 21 8.23 -2.78 -0.82
CA TYR A 21 8.28 -4.21 -1.03
C TYR A 21 8.60 -4.47 -2.49
N LEU A 22 9.89 -4.56 -2.77
CA LEU A 22 10.37 -4.70 -4.14
C LEU A 22 10.80 -6.10 -4.50
N ASP A 23 10.79 -7.00 -3.54
CA ASP A 23 11.13 -8.40 -3.79
C ASP A 23 9.94 -9.14 -4.37
N ASN A 24 10.16 -10.37 -4.76
CA ASN A 24 9.10 -11.20 -5.28
C ASN A 24 8.80 -12.35 -4.34
N LYS A 25 7.56 -12.78 -4.33
CA LYS A 25 7.12 -13.94 -3.55
C LYS A 25 7.38 -13.79 -2.05
N LYS A 26 7.24 -12.56 -1.56
CA LYS A 26 7.41 -12.30 -0.15
C LYS A 26 6.09 -12.28 0.56
N THR A 27 6.10 -12.74 1.80
CA THR A 27 4.95 -12.61 2.68
C THR A 27 5.35 -11.70 3.82
N ALA A 28 4.59 -10.68 4.07
CA ALA A 28 4.94 -9.68 5.09
C ALA A 28 3.70 -9.06 5.71
N THR A 29 3.88 -8.46 6.86
CA THR A 29 2.87 -7.66 7.51
C THR A 29 3.43 -6.26 7.69
N HIS A 30 2.69 -5.27 7.26
CA HIS A 30 3.12 -3.88 7.32
C HIS A 30 2.21 -3.11 8.27
N ASP A 31 2.81 -2.45 9.25
CA ASP A 31 2.06 -1.69 10.24
C ASP A 31 2.00 -0.22 9.82
N CYS A 32 0.87 0.20 9.31
CA CYS A 32 0.70 1.56 8.85
C CYS A 32 0.65 2.59 9.98
N ALA A 33 0.47 2.16 11.20
CA ALA A 33 0.57 3.09 12.31
C ALA A 33 1.99 3.61 12.47
N LYS A 34 2.96 2.82 12.03
CA LYS A 34 4.35 3.24 12.08
C LYS A 34 4.81 3.84 10.77
N ASP A 35 4.41 3.24 9.66
CA ASP A 35 4.76 3.73 8.34
C ASP A 35 3.50 3.84 7.50
N PRO A 36 2.87 5.00 7.45
CA PRO A 36 1.57 5.13 6.79
C PRO A 36 1.57 5.00 5.27
N ASP A 37 2.74 5.05 4.66
CA ASP A 37 2.85 4.91 3.21
C ASP A 37 3.57 3.62 2.85
N ALA A 38 3.15 2.98 1.79
CA ALA A 38 3.81 1.76 1.34
C ALA A 38 3.76 1.62 -0.17
N ILE A 39 4.80 1.00 -0.72
CA ILE A 39 4.90 0.75 -2.15
C ILE A 39 5.16 -0.73 -2.34
N VAL A 40 4.37 -1.37 -3.18
CA VAL A 40 4.57 -2.76 -3.52
C VAL A 40 4.94 -2.81 -4.99
N GLY A 41 6.24 -2.93 -5.28
CA GLY A 41 6.73 -2.91 -6.64
C GLY A 41 7.19 -4.25 -7.17
N GLY A 42 7.21 -5.26 -6.32
CA GLY A 42 7.59 -6.61 -6.76
C GLY A 42 6.40 -7.41 -7.25
N ASN A 43 6.60 -8.70 -7.41
CA ASN A 43 5.55 -9.57 -7.95
C ASN A 43 5.24 -10.72 -7.02
N GLU A 44 4.01 -11.17 -7.05
CA GLU A 44 3.57 -12.33 -6.29
C GLU A 44 3.79 -12.22 -4.79
N ASN A 45 3.75 -11.02 -4.26
CA ASN A 45 3.88 -10.80 -2.83
C ASN A 45 2.53 -10.93 -2.14
N ALA A 46 2.53 -11.38 -0.91
CA ALA A 46 1.32 -11.44 -0.11
C ALA A 46 1.56 -10.58 1.13
N ILE A 47 0.94 -9.42 1.19
CA ILE A 47 1.21 -8.45 2.24
C ILE A 47 -0.08 -8.07 2.94
N THR A 48 -0.04 -8.08 4.27
CA THR A 48 -1.14 -7.66 5.11
C THR A 48 -0.80 -6.30 5.70
N PHE A 49 -1.70 -5.33 5.55
CA PHE A 49 -1.50 -4.00 6.08
C PHE A 49 -2.43 -3.79 7.26
N THR A 50 -1.87 -3.39 8.39
CA THR A 50 -2.65 -3.15 9.60
C THR A 50 -2.66 -1.67 9.93
N GLY A 51 -3.69 -1.22 10.62
CA GLY A 51 -3.85 0.18 10.94
C GLY A 51 -4.40 0.97 9.77
N THR A 52 -4.34 2.28 9.86
CA THR A 52 -4.82 3.15 8.79
C THR A 52 -3.64 3.68 8.01
N CYS A 53 -3.57 3.30 6.75
CA CYS A 53 -2.51 3.75 5.87
C CYS A 53 -2.94 5.05 5.18
N THR A 54 -2.00 5.91 4.87
CA THR A 54 -2.30 7.12 4.12
C THR A 54 -2.35 6.79 2.63
N ARG A 55 -1.35 6.05 2.16
CA ARG A 55 -1.31 5.69 0.76
C ARG A 55 -0.61 4.36 0.55
N ILE A 56 -1.20 3.52 -0.27
CA ILE A 56 -0.57 2.28 -0.68
C ILE A 56 -0.54 2.27 -2.20
N SER A 57 0.63 2.07 -2.77
CA SER A 57 0.81 2.01 -4.21
C SER A 57 1.22 0.61 -4.60
N ALA A 58 0.41 -0.06 -5.38
CA ALA A 58 0.69 -1.41 -5.86
C ALA A 58 1.07 -1.33 -7.33
N ALA A 59 2.36 -1.26 -7.61
CA ALA A 59 2.86 -1.10 -8.96
C ALA A 59 3.35 -2.40 -9.59
N GLY A 60 3.50 -3.45 -8.81
CA GLY A 60 3.94 -4.74 -9.34
C GLY A 60 2.79 -5.58 -9.87
N ASN A 61 3.06 -6.86 -10.06
CA ASN A 61 2.07 -7.75 -10.65
C ASN A 61 1.75 -8.95 -9.78
N GLN A 62 0.55 -9.42 -9.86
CA GLN A 62 0.12 -10.64 -9.17
C GLN A 62 0.30 -10.60 -7.65
N ASN A 63 0.24 -9.43 -7.07
CA ASN A 63 0.34 -9.30 -5.64
C ASN A 63 -1.01 -9.51 -4.99
N LYS A 64 -1.02 -10.04 -3.78
CA LYS A 64 -2.22 -10.19 -2.99
C LYS A 64 -2.08 -9.31 -1.77
N LEU A 65 -2.91 -8.31 -1.65
CA LEU A 65 -2.84 -7.37 -0.55
C LEU A 65 -4.11 -7.44 0.27
N LYS A 66 -3.94 -7.48 1.58
CA LYS A 66 -5.07 -7.45 2.49
C LYS A 66 -4.87 -6.21 3.34
N ILE A 67 -5.78 -5.27 3.26
CA ILE A 67 -5.60 -3.95 3.86
C ILE A 67 -6.72 -3.67 4.85
N GLU A 68 -6.36 -3.25 6.03
CA GLU A 68 -7.35 -2.89 7.04
C GLU A 68 -8.01 -1.55 6.67
N ALA A 69 -7.23 -0.53 6.45
CA ALA A 69 -7.74 0.77 6.03
C ALA A 69 -6.67 1.56 5.30
N VAL A 70 -7.06 2.26 4.26
CA VAL A 70 -6.13 3.13 3.54
C VAL A 70 -6.91 4.31 2.96
N LYS A 71 -6.35 5.50 3.05
CA LYS A 71 -7.02 6.66 2.49
C LYS A 71 -6.97 6.66 0.97
N VAL A 72 -5.81 6.37 0.39
CA VAL A 72 -5.67 6.32 -1.05
C VAL A 72 -4.99 5.01 -1.45
N LEU A 73 -5.66 4.24 -2.29
CA LEU A 73 -5.12 3.01 -2.83
C LEU A 73 -4.88 3.23 -4.32
N ASP A 74 -3.62 3.17 -4.74
CA ASP A 74 -3.25 3.41 -6.12
C ASP A 74 -2.70 2.10 -6.69
N VAL A 75 -3.37 1.55 -7.67
CA VAL A 75 -3.00 0.26 -8.24
C VAL A 75 -2.55 0.47 -9.68
N GLY A 76 -1.25 0.40 -9.91
CA GLY A 76 -0.70 0.64 -11.24
C GLY A 76 -0.18 -0.58 -11.95
N GLY A 77 -0.13 -1.72 -11.28
CA GLY A 77 0.36 -2.95 -11.91
C GLY A 77 -0.75 -3.78 -12.51
N ASN A 78 -0.47 -5.06 -12.70
CA ASN A 78 -1.43 -5.96 -13.35
C ASN A 78 -1.71 -7.20 -12.53
N ASP A 79 -2.90 -7.71 -12.65
CA ASP A 79 -3.31 -8.97 -12.01
C ASP A 79 -3.18 -8.96 -10.48
N ASN A 80 -3.25 -7.82 -9.86
CA ASN A 80 -3.21 -7.75 -8.41
C ASN A 80 -4.59 -8.03 -7.81
N THR A 81 -4.61 -8.70 -6.67
CA THR A 81 -5.85 -8.95 -5.96
C THR A 81 -5.76 -8.24 -4.63
N ILE A 82 -6.63 -7.29 -4.40
CA ILE A 82 -6.58 -6.46 -3.23
C ILE A 82 -7.91 -6.49 -2.51
N THR A 83 -7.87 -6.81 -1.22
CA THR A 83 -9.05 -6.77 -0.38
C THR A 83 -8.81 -5.68 0.66
N VAL A 84 -9.67 -4.69 0.71
CA VAL A 84 -9.52 -3.60 1.67
C VAL A 84 -10.83 -3.43 2.42
N ASP A 85 -10.74 -3.29 3.72
CA ASP A 85 -11.94 -3.12 4.53
C ASP A 85 -12.46 -1.69 4.40
N ALA A 86 -11.62 -0.70 4.66
CA ALA A 86 -12.03 0.70 4.58
C ALA A 86 -11.08 1.48 3.66
N VAL A 87 -11.63 2.24 2.72
CA VAL A 87 -10.82 3.02 1.79
C VAL A 87 -11.60 4.25 1.36
N ASP A 88 -10.92 5.38 1.20
CA ASP A 88 -11.56 6.61 0.75
C ASP A 88 -11.45 6.83 -0.75
N ALA A 89 -10.35 6.42 -1.35
CA ALA A 89 -10.16 6.60 -2.79
C ALA A 89 -9.39 5.42 -3.38
N VAL A 90 -9.86 4.92 -4.52
CA VAL A 90 -9.20 3.85 -5.24
C VAL A 90 -8.92 4.36 -6.65
N ILE A 91 -7.67 4.28 -7.08
CA ILE A 91 -7.26 4.66 -8.42
C ILE A 91 -6.62 3.43 -9.03
N THR A 92 -7.15 2.96 -10.13
CA THR A 92 -6.65 1.75 -10.77
C THR A 92 -6.22 2.04 -12.20
N ASN A 93 -4.93 2.27 -12.38
CA ASN A 93 -4.37 2.59 -13.68
C ASN A 93 -3.88 1.37 -14.43
N GLY A 94 -3.67 0.28 -13.75
CA GLY A 94 -3.17 -0.94 -14.38
C GLY A 94 -4.26 -1.76 -15.02
N ASN A 95 -3.97 -3.03 -15.25
CA ASN A 95 -4.91 -3.90 -15.95
C ASN A 95 -5.20 -5.18 -15.18
N LYS A 96 -6.42 -5.65 -15.31
CA LYS A 96 -6.83 -6.94 -14.75
C LYS A 96 -6.64 -7.03 -13.23
N ASN A 97 -6.78 -5.93 -12.55
CA ASN A 97 -6.69 -5.93 -11.10
C ASN A 97 -8.07 -6.16 -10.50
N LYS A 98 -8.10 -6.78 -9.34
CA LYS A 98 -9.36 -6.98 -8.63
C LYS A 98 -9.25 -6.30 -7.29
N VAL A 99 -10.10 -5.34 -7.03
CA VAL A 99 -10.13 -4.61 -5.77
C VAL A 99 -11.51 -4.76 -5.16
N THR A 100 -11.57 -5.30 -3.95
CA THR A 100 -12.81 -5.48 -3.22
C THR A 100 -12.73 -4.63 -1.96
N TRP A 101 -13.72 -3.77 -1.74
CA TRP A 101 -13.75 -2.89 -0.57
C TRP A 101 -15.06 -3.09 0.20
N THR A 102 -15.04 -2.77 1.49
CA THR A 102 -16.22 -2.93 2.32
C THR A 102 -16.91 -1.59 2.58
N LYS A 103 -16.14 -0.55 2.88
CA LYS A 103 -16.71 0.77 3.21
C LYS A 103 -15.69 1.86 2.96
N GLY A 104 -16.14 3.12 3.03
CA GLY A 104 -15.22 4.25 3.04
C GLY A 104 -14.76 4.51 4.46
N ILE A 105 -13.70 5.28 4.62
CA ILE A 105 -13.25 5.70 5.95
C ILE A 105 -14.09 6.90 6.39
N ALA A 106 -14.12 7.92 5.58
CA ALA A 106 -14.86 9.13 5.90
C ALA A 106 -16.30 9.09 5.41
N ASP A 107 -16.51 8.50 4.24
CA ASP A 107 -17.81 8.41 3.65
C ASP A 107 -18.26 6.97 3.50
N LYS A 108 -19.50 6.77 3.18
CA LYS A 108 -20.00 5.41 3.01
C LYS A 108 -19.42 4.72 1.80
N ARG A 109 -19.06 5.48 0.80
CA ARG A 109 -18.52 4.91 -0.44
C ARG A 109 -17.21 5.59 -0.80
N PRO A 110 -16.25 4.83 -1.26
CA PRO A 110 -14.99 5.42 -1.71
C PRO A 110 -15.18 6.07 -3.09
N LYS A 111 -14.27 6.95 -3.42
CA LYS A 111 -14.22 7.54 -4.75
C LYS A 111 -13.38 6.58 -5.58
N ILE A 112 -13.90 6.19 -6.73
CA ILE A 112 -13.22 5.22 -7.57
C ILE A 112 -12.89 5.82 -8.92
N SER A 113 -11.63 5.71 -9.30
CA SER A 113 -11.17 6.15 -10.60
C SER A 113 -10.51 4.94 -11.25
N ASN A 114 -10.97 4.55 -12.41
CA ASN A 114 -10.50 3.35 -13.07
C ASN A 114 -10.16 3.62 -14.53
N PRO A 115 -9.06 4.32 -14.79
CA PRO A 115 -8.64 4.56 -16.17
C PRO A 115 -8.00 3.33 -16.82
N GLY A 116 -7.69 2.29 -16.07
CA GLY A 116 -7.12 1.07 -16.63
C GLY A 116 -8.14 0.18 -17.30
N SER A 117 -7.70 -1.01 -17.69
CA SER A 117 -8.55 -1.93 -18.43
C SER A 117 -8.70 -3.26 -17.73
N GLY A 118 -9.88 -3.84 -17.82
CA GLY A 118 -10.11 -5.18 -17.29
C GLY A 118 -10.12 -5.27 -15.78
N ASN A 119 -10.14 -4.15 -15.09
CA ASN A 119 -10.15 -4.14 -13.64
C ASN A 119 -11.55 -4.38 -13.09
N LYS A 120 -11.62 -5.06 -11.97
CA LYS A 120 -12.89 -5.25 -11.28
C LYS A 120 -12.78 -4.60 -9.91
N ILE A 121 -13.54 -3.56 -9.70
CA ILE A 121 -13.54 -2.84 -8.45
C ILE A 121 -14.94 -2.82 -7.91
N GLY A 122 -15.14 -3.39 -6.76
CA GLY A 122 -16.49 -3.50 -6.25
C GLY A 122 -16.56 -3.66 -4.75
N SER A 123 -17.78 -3.55 -4.25
CA SER A 123 -18.05 -3.72 -2.84
C SER A 123 -18.07 -5.19 -2.48
N ALA A 124 -17.60 -5.49 -1.29
CA ALA A 124 -17.63 -6.85 -0.78
C ALA A 124 -19.04 -7.31 -0.43
N LYS A 125 -19.98 -6.39 -0.35
CA LYS A 125 -21.37 -6.73 -0.03
C LYS A 125 -22.24 -6.84 -1.22
#